data_7d8913d13d92b9eecac931de2c93b507
#
_entry.id   7d8913d13d92b9eecac931de2c93b507
#
_cell.length_a   1.000
_cell.length_b   1.000
_cell.length_c   1.000
_cell.angle_alpha   90.00
_cell.angle_beta   90.00
_cell.angle_gamma   90.00
#
_symmetry.space_group_name_H-M   'P 1'
#
loop_
_entity.id
_entity.type
_entity.pdbx_description
1 polymer ?
#
loop_
_entity_poly.entity_id
_entity_poly.type
_entity_poly.pdbx_seq_one_letter_code
_entity_poly.pdbx_strand_id
1 'polypeptide(L)'
;VALTDVVCISVRKDQYPELIEKNTPVALKIIKTFANRMRALNETLTQLAFKNVSLETTEHIFEVAEYYDVARKYDIAAYAYYRYLKECPQGLKFDAAKKRLSSLKNCTNAVYFEPTSDLTRFYPKGTMIFSESQNGPDMFVIQEGQVSISKVVDGKEVVLAVLSRGDMFGEMALLENKLRSASAIAHEDCKLMVINRFNFDQMVCSQPQLIARLTTTLSERMWATYRQLDNTNLKDSYQKLIDMLSLQIEKIHKYSGSYKTELTI
;
A
#
# COMPACT_ATOMS: atom_id res chain seq x y z
N VAL A 1 22.45 19.99 -7.81
CA VAL A 1 23.71 20.72 -7.72
C VAL A 1 24.73 19.80 -7.07
N ALA A 2 25.90 19.59 -7.69
CA ALA A 2 27.00 18.87 -7.08
C ALA A 2 27.66 19.78 -6.02
N LEU A 3 27.86 19.24 -4.82
CA LEU A 3 28.51 19.95 -3.70
C LEU A 3 30.01 19.66 -3.62
N THR A 4 30.47 18.63 -4.30
CA THR A 4 31.87 18.18 -4.42
C THR A 4 32.10 17.66 -5.84
N ASP A 5 33.31 17.27 -6.17
CA ASP A 5 33.59 16.55 -7.41
C ASP A 5 32.83 15.24 -7.44
N VAL A 6 32.09 14.99 -8.52
CA VAL A 6 31.21 13.83 -8.67
C VAL A 6 31.47 13.12 -9.99
N VAL A 7 31.62 11.81 -9.92
CA VAL A 7 31.64 10.94 -11.10
C VAL A 7 30.28 10.30 -11.23
N CYS A 8 29.62 10.52 -12.37
CA CYS A 8 28.28 9.98 -12.65
C CYS A 8 28.34 8.99 -13.83
N ILE A 9 27.59 7.92 -13.71
CA ILE A 9 27.28 7.02 -14.82
C ILE A 9 25.91 7.44 -15.37
N SER A 10 25.88 7.78 -16.66
CA SER A 10 24.63 8.07 -17.35
C SER A 10 24.05 6.79 -17.95
N VAL A 11 22.79 6.51 -17.61
CA VAL A 11 22.06 5.34 -18.14
C VAL A 11 20.81 5.85 -18.87
N ARG A 12 20.68 5.49 -20.14
CA ARG A 12 19.49 5.84 -20.93
C ARG A 12 18.32 4.95 -20.53
N LYS A 13 17.10 5.46 -20.77
CA LYS A 13 15.86 4.76 -20.42
C LYS A 13 15.76 3.35 -21.03
N ASP A 14 16.23 3.19 -22.26
CA ASP A 14 16.26 1.92 -22.99
C ASP A 14 17.30 0.93 -22.44
N GLN A 15 18.34 1.41 -21.75
CA GLN A 15 19.40 0.60 -21.13
C GLN A 15 19.11 0.23 -19.67
N TYR A 16 18.06 0.80 -19.08
CA TYR A 16 17.72 0.57 -17.68
C TYR A 16 17.39 -0.90 -17.36
N PRO A 17 16.60 -1.63 -18.18
CA PRO A 17 16.38 -3.07 -17.96
C PRO A 17 17.68 -3.88 -17.92
N GLU A 18 18.60 -3.58 -18.82
CA GLU A 18 19.92 -4.26 -18.89
C GLU A 18 20.77 -3.97 -17.65
N LEU A 19 20.75 -2.73 -17.16
CA LEU A 19 21.43 -2.37 -15.91
C LEU A 19 20.90 -3.18 -14.72
N ILE A 20 19.57 -3.31 -14.62
CA ILE A 20 18.92 -4.07 -13.56
C ILE A 20 19.26 -5.55 -13.64
N GLU A 21 19.20 -6.13 -14.82
CA GLU A 21 19.52 -7.53 -15.08
C GLU A 21 20.97 -7.87 -14.73
N LYS A 22 21.89 -7.00 -15.10
CA LYS A 22 23.33 -7.20 -14.86
C LYS A 22 23.80 -6.79 -13.47
N ASN A 23 23.01 -6.01 -12.72
CA ASN A 23 23.44 -5.42 -11.46
C ASN A 23 22.33 -5.41 -10.39
N THR A 24 21.92 -6.60 -10.00
CA THR A 24 20.87 -6.80 -8.97
C THR A 24 21.06 -5.96 -7.68
N PRO A 25 22.30 -5.81 -7.13
CA PRO A 25 22.48 -4.97 -5.93
C PRO A 25 22.14 -3.49 -6.16
N VAL A 26 22.48 -2.96 -7.35
CA VAL A 26 22.14 -1.57 -7.72
C VAL A 26 20.64 -1.43 -7.89
N ALA A 27 19.98 -2.39 -8.55
CA ALA A 27 18.55 -2.43 -8.73
C ALA A 27 17.81 -2.41 -7.37
N LEU A 28 18.21 -3.26 -6.44
CA LEU A 28 17.65 -3.29 -5.09
C LEU A 28 17.84 -1.97 -4.33
N LYS A 29 19.00 -1.34 -4.46
CA LYS A 29 19.27 -0.03 -3.85
C LYS A 29 18.37 1.06 -4.42
N ILE A 30 18.13 1.05 -5.73
CA ILE A 30 17.22 1.99 -6.39
C ILE A 30 15.79 1.81 -5.86
N ILE A 31 15.30 0.56 -5.84
CA ILE A 31 13.94 0.24 -5.35
C ILE A 31 13.76 0.65 -3.90
N LYS A 32 14.71 0.33 -3.01
CA LYS A 32 14.67 0.74 -1.61
C LYS A 32 14.65 2.26 -1.47
N THR A 33 15.42 2.98 -2.30
CA THR A 33 15.42 4.44 -2.30
C THR A 33 14.06 5.01 -2.72
N PHE A 34 13.42 4.40 -3.72
CA PHE A 34 12.09 4.82 -4.16
C PHE A 34 11.02 4.52 -3.10
N ALA A 35 11.07 3.35 -2.47
CA ALA A 35 10.16 2.99 -1.39
C ALA A 35 10.26 3.99 -0.22
N ASN A 36 11.47 4.31 0.24
CA ASN A 36 11.71 5.29 1.29
C ASN A 36 11.18 6.69 0.93
N ARG A 37 11.43 7.14 -0.31
CA ARG A 37 10.92 8.44 -0.79
C ARG A 37 9.39 8.46 -0.87
N MET A 38 8.80 7.37 -1.35
CA MET A 38 7.36 7.24 -1.44
C MET A 38 6.69 7.31 -0.07
N ARG A 39 7.27 6.65 0.95
CA ARG A 39 6.78 6.73 2.33
C ARG A 39 6.84 8.16 2.85
N ALA A 40 7.99 8.84 2.73
CA ALA A 40 8.15 10.22 3.17
C ALA A 40 7.16 11.17 2.49
N LEU A 41 6.89 10.97 1.19
CA LEU A 41 5.89 11.75 0.46
C LEU A 41 4.46 11.49 0.97
N ASN A 42 4.11 10.23 1.19
CA ASN A 42 2.80 9.87 1.72
C ASN A 42 2.59 10.42 3.14
N GLU A 43 3.62 10.38 4.00
CA GLU A 43 3.60 11.00 5.33
C GLU A 43 3.38 12.51 5.23
N THR A 44 4.13 13.20 4.36
CA THR A 44 3.99 14.64 4.13
C THR A 44 2.59 14.99 3.63
N LEU A 45 2.07 14.24 2.66
CA LEU A 45 0.73 14.45 2.13
C LEU A 45 -0.35 14.25 3.22
N THR A 46 -0.18 13.21 4.03
CA THR A 46 -1.08 12.93 5.15
C THR A 46 -1.03 14.04 6.21
N GLN A 47 0.16 14.55 6.55
CA GLN A 47 0.32 15.67 7.49
C GLN A 47 -0.30 16.97 7.00
N LEU A 48 -0.22 17.25 5.69
CA LEU A 48 -0.85 18.43 5.09
C LEU A 48 -2.37 18.32 4.99
N ALA A 49 -2.87 17.12 4.73
CA ALA A 49 -4.30 16.87 4.62
C ALA A 49 -5.01 16.78 5.99
N PHE A 50 -4.29 16.30 7.03
CA PHE A 50 -4.87 16.01 8.34
C PHE A 50 -3.97 16.58 9.45
N LYS A 51 -4.57 17.28 10.40
CA LYS A 51 -3.85 18.00 11.48
C LYS A 51 -3.24 17.09 12.55
N ASN A 52 -3.74 15.87 12.71
CA ASN A 52 -3.31 14.91 13.73
C ASN A 52 -2.87 13.61 13.05
N VAL A 53 -1.58 13.46 12.83
CA VAL A 53 -1.01 12.19 12.36
C VAL A 53 -0.50 11.44 13.59
N SER A 54 -1.13 10.32 13.92
CA SER A 54 -0.61 9.42 14.94
C SER A 54 0.72 8.82 14.47
N LEU A 55 1.65 8.64 15.41
CA LEU A 55 2.88 7.90 15.15
C LEU A 55 2.53 6.49 14.63
N GLU A 56 3.24 6.01 13.61
CA GLU A 56 3.09 4.64 13.09
C GLU A 56 3.54 3.64 14.17
N THR A 57 2.61 3.25 15.03
CA THR A 57 2.80 2.23 16.06
C THR A 57 1.82 1.10 15.85
N THR A 58 2.15 -0.10 16.28
CA THR A 58 1.25 -1.26 16.21
C THR A 58 -0.03 -1.05 17.06
N GLU A 59 0.00 -0.17 18.05
CA GLU A 59 -1.19 0.21 18.84
C GLU A 59 -2.30 0.82 17.97
N HIS A 60 -1.94 1.51 16.88
CA HIS A 60 -2.90 2.10 15.94
C HIS A 60 -3.82 1.06 15.26
N ILE A 61 -3.42 -0.22 15.20
CA ILE A 61 -4.27 -1.30 14.68
C ILE A 61 -5.60 -1.39 15.46
N PHE A 62 -5.58 -1.06 16.76
CA PHE A 62 -6.80 -1.04 17.55
C PHE A 62 -7.76 0.06 17.10
N GLU A 63 -7.27 1.25 16.80
CA GLU A 63 -8.09 2.38 16.30
C GLU A 63 -8.70 2.04 14.93
N VAL A 64 -7.93 1.37 14.08
CA VAL A 64 -8.44 0.84 12.80
C VAL A 64 -9.57 -0.16 13.03
N ALA A 65 -9.40 -1.07 13.99
CA ALA A 65 -10.43 -2.05 14.34
C ALA A 65 -11.70 -1.37 14.87
N GLU A 66 -11.57 -0.38 15.77
CA GLU A 66 -12.69 0.39 16.30
C GLU A 66 -13.45 1.13 15.19
N TYR A 67 -12.71 1.76 14.28
CA TYR A 67 -13.32 2.45 13.13
C TYR A 67 -14.23 1.51 12.32
N TYR A 68 -13.71 0.36 11.91
CA TYR A 68 -14.47 -0.60 11.09
C TYR A 68 -15.62 -1.24 11.89
N ASP A 69 -15.46 -1.40 13.19
CA ASP A 69 -16.50 -1.89 14.07
C ASP A 69 -17.68 -0.91 14.17
N VAL A 70 -17.40 0.37 14.40
CA VAL A 70 -18.41 1.44 14.38
C VAL A 70 -19.10 1.54 13.01
N ALA A 71 -18.32 1.39 11.93
CA ALA A 71 -18.83 1.35 10.56
C ALA A 71 -19.60 0.06 10.20
N ARG A 72 -19.75 -0.88 11.16
CA ARG A 72 -20.42 -2.19 10.99
C ARG A 72 -19.79 -3.09 9.92
N LYS A 73 -18.54 -2.85 9.56
CA LYS A 73 -17.73 -3.71 8.69
C LYS A 73 -17.06 -4.80 9.55
N TYR A 74 -17.86 -5.70 10.11
CA TYR A 74 -17.43 -6.62 11.18
C TYR A 74 -16.35 -7.60 10.76
N ASP A 75 -16.31 -8.05 9.50
CA ASP A 75 -15.25 -8.94 9.01
C ASP A 75 -13.89 -8.25 9.04
N ILE A 76 -13.83 -6.99 8.62
CA ILE A 76 -12.62 -6.16 8.64
C ILE A 76 -12.22 -5.85 10.08
N ALA A 77 -13.18 -5.45 10.93
CA ALA A 77 -12.94 -5.16 12.33
C ALA A 77 -12.39 -6.38 13.09
N ALA A 78 -12.98 -7.55 12.87
CA ALA A 78 -12.55 -8.80 13.51
C ALA A 78 -11.11 -9.17 13.11
N TYR A 79 -10.74 -9.01 11.83
CA TYR A 79 -9.36 -9.19 11.39
C TYR A 79 -8.42 -8.22 12.10
N ALA A 80 -8.75 -6.93 12.15
CA ALA A 80 -7.90 -5.92 12.77
C ALA A 80 -7.75 -6.15 14.29
N TYR A 81 -8.83 -6.49 15.04
CA TYR A 81 -8.71 -6.89 16.44
C TYR A 81 -7.85 -8.12 16.64
N TYR A 82 -8.00 -9.14 15.79
CA TYR A 82 -7.17 -10.35 15.81
C TYR A 82 -5.69 -10.00 15.59
N ARG A 83 -5.38 -9.12 14.63
CA ARG A 83 -4.00 -8.68 14.38
C ARG A 83 -3.45 -7.87 15.53
N TYR A 84 -4.24 -6.97 16.12
CA TYR A 84 -3.83 -6.23 17.30
C TYR A 84 -3.43 -7.17 18.45
N LEU A 85 -4.23 -8.19 18.75
CA LEU A 85 -3.92 -9.15 19.81
C LEU A 85 -2.61 -9.93 19.54
N LYS A 86 -2.27 -10.16 18.28
CA LYS A 86 -1.00 -10.82 17.91
C LYS A 86 0.21 -9.88 17.96
N GLU A 87 0.04 -8.65 17.49
CA GLU A 87 1.14 -7.68 17.37
C GLU A 87 1.43 -6.97 18.69
N CYS A 88 0.42 -6.81 19.55
CA CYS A 88 0.47 -6.08 20.81
C CYS A 88 0.00 -6.94 22.00
N PRO A 89 0.70 -8.05 22.35
CA PRO A 89 0.28 -8.96 23.43
C PRO A 89 0.29 -8.30 24.81
N GLN A 90 0.97 -7.18 24.97
CA GLN A 90 1.01 -6.36 26.19
C GLN A 90 0.42 -4.96 25.95
N GLY A 91 -0.36 -4.79 24.88
CA GLY A 91 -0.95 -3.50 24.51
C GLY A 91 -2.01 -3.03 25.52
N LEU A 92 -2.13 -1.73 25.69
CA LEU A 92 -3.08 -1.12 26.64
C LEU A 92 -4.53 -1.52 26.40
N LYS A 93 -4.89 -1.86 25.18
CA LYS A 93 -6.26 -2.22 24.76
C LYS A 93 -6.46 -3.73 24.55
N PHE A 94 -5.51 -4.57 25.01
CA PHE A 94 -5.53 -6.01 24.78
C PHE A 94 -6.83 -6.67 25.23
N ASP A 95 -7.26 -6.43 26.46
CA ASP A 95 -8.50 -7.03 27.01
C ASP A 95 -9.76 -6.51 26.31
N ALA A 96 -9.77 -5.23 25.93
CA ALA A 96 -10.86 -4.65 25.16
C ALA A 96 -10.97 -5.30 23.77
N ALA A 97 -9.85 -5.44 23.07
CA ALA A 97 -9.79 -6.11 21.76
C ALA A 97 -10.24 -7.58 21.87
N LYS A 98 -9.77 -8.31 22.88
CA LYS A 98 -10.14 -9.71 23.14
C LYS A 98 -11.64 -9.87 23.38
N LYS A 99 -12.20 -9.00 24.22
CA LYS A 99 -13.65 -8.99 24.51
C LYS A 99 -14.45 -8.71 23.24
N ARG A 100 -14.04 -7.69 22.48
CA ARG A 100 -14.74 -7.29 21.26
C ARG A 100 -14.66 -8.35 20.18
N LEU A 101 -13.47 -8.90 19.91
CA LEU A 101 -13.31 -10.00 18.96
C LEU A 101 -14.18 -11.21 19.33
N SER A 102 -14.26 -11.55 20.62
CA SER A 102 -15.13 -12.64 21.08
C SER A 102 -16.61 -12.37 20.81
N SER A 103 -17.07 -11.12 20.93
CA SER A 103 -18.46 -10.76 20.64
C SER A 103 -18.77 -10.77 19.14
N LEU A 104 -17.78 -10.56 18.28
CA LEU A 104 -17.94 -10.57 16.83
C LEU A 104 -17.93 -11.98 16.21
N LYS A 105 -17.48 -13.01 16.93
CA LYS A 105 -17.36 -14.39 16.40
C LYS A 105 -18.60 -14.93 15.70
N ASN A 106 -19.79 -14.57 16.19
CA ASN A 106 -21.05 -15.06 15.64
C ASN A 106 -21.62 -14.13 14.54
N CYS A 107 -20.97 -13.02 14.26
CA CYS A 107 -21.43 -11.99 13.32
C CYS A 107 -20.47 -11.80 12.14
N THR A 108 -19.41 -12.61 12.06
CA THR A 108 -18.34 -12.41 11.09
C THR A 108 -17.91 -13.71 10.44
N ASN A 109 -17.61 -13.63 9.15
CA ASN A 109 -16.92 -14.65 8.36
C ASN A 109 -15.46 -14.24 8.09
N ALA A 110 -14.86 -13.45 8.97
CA ALA A 110 -13.51 -12.94 8.79
C ALA A 110 -12.51 -14.05 8.46
N VAL A 111 -11.71 -13.83 7.45
CA VAL A 111 -10.70 -14.76 6.98
C VAL A 111 -9.36 -14.36 7.59
N TYR A 112 -8.73 -15.30 8.28
CA TYR A 112 -7.43 -15.11 8.92
C TYR A 112 -6.39 -15.96 8.21
N PHE A 113 -5.45 -15.31 7.54
CA PHE A 113 -4.34 -16.02 6.94
C PHE A 113 -3.12 -15.96 7.85
N GLU A 114 -2.64 -17.11 8.25
CA GLU A 114 -1.32 -17.24 8.85
C GLU A 114 -0.27 -17.29 7.72
N PRO A 115 0.97 -16.89 8.01
CA PRO A 115 2.07 -17.05 7.06
C PRO A 115 2.18 -18.53 6.65
N THR A 116 1.95 -18.80 5.37
CA THR A 116 2.07 -20.14 4.79
C THR A 116 3.07 -20.11 3.64
N SER A 117 3.53 -21.28 3.21
CA SER A 117 4.36 -21.43 2.02
C SER A 117 3.57 -21.25 0.71
N ASP A 118 2.25 -21.08 0.79
CA ASP A 118 1.40 -20.93 -0.40
C ASP A 118 1.69 -19.63 -1.13
N LEU A 119 2.11 -19.77 -2.38
CA LEU A 119 2.41 -18.65 -3.26
C LEU A 119 1.16 -17.99 -3.84
N THR A 120 -0.01 -18.62 -3.69
CA THR A 120 -1.29 -18.09 -4.19
C THR A 120 -2.34 -18.19 -3.10
N ARG A 121 -3.04 -17.08 -2.86
CA ARG A 121 -4.11 -16.99 -1.86
C ARG A 121 -5.35 -16.36 -2.45
N PHE A 122 -6.51 -16.86 -2.03
CA PHE A 122 -7.81 -16.32 -2.40
C PHE A 122 -8.40 -15.51 -1.25
N TYR A 123 -8.84 -14.31 -1.56
CA TYR A 123 -9.46 -13.38 -0.61
C TYR A 123 -10.85 -13.01 -1.11
N PRO A 124 -11.92 -13.45 -0.41
CA PRO A 124 -13.28 -13.03 -0.73
C PRO A 124 -13.44 -11.51 -0.62
N LYS A 125 -14.36 -10.94 -1.39
CA LYS A 125 -14.74 -9.53 -1.30
C LYS A 125 -14.99 -9.11 0.14
N GLY A 126 -14.49 -7.92 0.53
CA GLY A 126 -14.60 -7.38 1.87
C GLY A 126 -13.60 -7.95 2.89
N THR A 127 -12.73 -8.89 2.50
CA THR A 127 -11.68 -9.42 3.37
C THR A 127 -10.54 -8.41 3.50
N MET A 128 -10.10 -8.15 4.73
CA MET A 128 -8.87 -7.41 4.98
C MET A 128 -7.65 -8.33 4.75
N ILE A 129 -6.78 -7.93 3.83
CA ILE A 129 -5.56 -8.66 3.47
C ILE A 129 -4.47 -8.36 4.50
N PHE A 130 -4.33 -7.09 4.85
CA PHE A 130 -3.54 -6.61 5.98
C PHE A 130 -4.03 -5.24 6.44
N SER A 131 -3.77 -4.93 7.71
CA SER A 131 -4.07 -3.63 8.33
C SER A 131 -2.88 -2.69 8.21
N GLU A 132 -3.13 -1.39 8.10
CA GLU A 132 -2.10 -0.39 8.39
C GLU A 132 -1.53 -0.60 9.78
N SER A 133 -0.30 -0.18 9.98
CA SER A 133 0.48 -0.37 11.22
C SER A 133 0.77 -1.81 11.62
N GLN A 134 0.36 -2.81 10.83
CA GLN A 134 0.69 -4.21 11.02
C GLN A 134 2.11 -4.51 10.52
N ASN A 135 2.82 -5.44 11.18
CA ASN A 135 4.03 -6.03 10.62
C ASN A 135 3.69 -6.89 9.40
N GLY A 136 4.52 -6.86 8.37
CA GLY A 136 4.26 -7.68 7.20
C GLY A 136 5.46 -7.89 6.30
N PRO A 137 5.98 -9.12 6.22
CA PRO A 137 7.11 -9.46 5.36
C PRO A 137 6.72 -9.73 3.90
N ASP A 138 5.42 -9.72 3.58
CA ASP A 138 4.92 -10.14 2.29
C ASP A 138 4.55 -8.94 1.41
N MET A 139 4.75 -9.06 0.11
CA MET A 139 4.12 -8.25 -0.91
C MET A 139 3.22 -9.13 -1.79
N PHE A 140 2.35 -8.51 -2.55
CA PHE A 140 1.32 -9.19 -3.32
C PHE A 140 1.28 -8.69 -4.76
N VAL A 141 0.98 -9.61 -5.69
CA VAL A 141 0.64 -9.30 -7.08
C VAL A 141 -0.80 -9.76 -7.34
N ILE A 142 -1.64 -8.87 -7.84
CA ILE A 142 -3.04 -9.18 -8.15
C ILE A 142 -3.08 -10.01 -9.44
N GLN A 143 -3.54 -11.26 -9.33
CA GLN A 143 -3.78 -12.13 -10.48
C GLN A 143 -5.20 -11.95 -11.01
N GLU A 144 -6.18 -11.81 -10.09
CA GLU A 144 -7.60 -11.62 -10.39
C GLU A 144 -8.24 -10.72 -9.31
N GLY A 145 -9.28 -9.97 -9.68
CA GLY A 145 -10.03 -9.08 -8.80
C GLY A 145 -9.40 -7.70 -8.61
N GLN A 146 -9.89 -6.98 -7.61
CA GLN A 146 -9.45 -5.62 -7.27
C GLN A 146 -9.19 -5.48 -5.77
N VAL A 147 -8.19 -4.69 -5.39
CA VAL A 147 -7.81 -4.41 -4.00
C VAL A 147 -7.88 -2.92 -3.73
N SER A 148 -8.61 -2.53 -2.69
CA SER A 148 -8.64 -1.15 -2.18
C SER A 148 -7.50 -0.96 -1.18
N ILE A 149 -6.72 0.10 -1.38
CA ILE A 149 -5.71 0.58 -0.43
C ILE A 149 -6.30 1.78 0.27
N SER A 150 -6.44 1.70 1.59
CA SER A 150 -7.05 2.76 2.40
C SER A 150 -6.28 3.02 3.70
N LYS A 151 -6.54 4.17 4.30
CA LYS A 151 -5.99 4.57 5.58
C LYS A 151 -7.10 5.15 6.46
N VAL A 152 -7.08 4.86 7.75
CA VAL A 152 -7.97 5.49 8.73
C VAL A 152 -7.26 6.69 9.34
N VAL A 153 -7.78 7.89 9.11
CA VAL A 153 -7.22 9.14 9.62
C VAL A 153 -8.34 9.97 10.22
N ASP A 154 -8.16 10.42 11.46
CA ASP A 154 -9.17 11.21 12.21
C ASP A 154 -10.57 10.57 12.20
N GLY A 155 -10.64 9.23 12.36
CA GLY A 155 -11.89 8.49 12.38
C GLY A 155 -12.62 8.43 11.03
N LYS A 156 -11.91 8.61 9.92
CA LYS A 156 -12.43 8.48 8.55
C LYS A 156 -11.56 7.58 7.71
N GLU A 157 -12.19 6.75 6.89
CA GLU A 157 -11.49 5.97 5.89
C GLU A 157 -11.21 6.84 4.65
N VAL A 158 -9.94 6.90 4.26
CA VAL A 158 -9.48 7.58 3.05
C VAL A 158 -8.97 6.52 2.09
N VAL A 159 -9.64 6.33 0.96
CA VAL A 159 -9.19 5.44 -0.10
C VAL A 159 -8.07 6.11 -0.88
N LEU A 160 -6.89 5.52 -0.84
CA LEU A 160 -5.69 6.02 -1.51
C LEU A 160 -5.61 5.54 -2.97
N ALA A 161 -6.02 4.29 -3.21
CA ALA A 161 -6.01 3.69 -4.53
C ALA A 161 -6.93 2.47 -4.59
N VAL A 162 -7.43 2.15 -5.79
CA VAL A 162 -7.98 0.83 -6.13
C VAL A 162 -7.06 0.22 -7.17
N LEU A 163 -6.51 -0.94 -6.82
CA LEU A 163 -5.54 -1.67 -7.61
C LEU A 163 -6.22 -2.82 -8.34
N SER A 164 -5.75 -3.13 -9.54
CA SER A 164 -6.35 -4.13 -10.44
C SER A 164 -5.35 -5.21 -10.82
N ARG A 165 -5.80 -6.17 -11.62
CA ARG A 165 -4.98 -7.26 -12.13
C ARG A 165 -3.63 -6.77 -12.65
N GLY A 166 -2.57 -7.39 -12.15
CA GLY A 166 -1.22 -7.09 -12.51
C GLY A 166 -0.54 -6.03 -11.64
N ASP A 167 -1.28 -5.30 -10.82
CA ASP A 167 -0.69 -4.38 -9.86
C ASP A 167 -0.03 -5.11 -8.68
N MET A 168 0.94 -4.44 -8.07
CA MET A 168 1.67 -4.93 -6.91
C MET A 168 1.44 -4.00 -5.72
N PHE A 169 1.38 -4.57 -4.51
CA PHE A 169 1.20 -3.80 -3.28
C PHE A 169 1.83 -4.49 -2.07
N GLY A 170 2.00 -3.75 -0.97
CA GLY A 170 2.64 -4.25 0.25
C GLY A 170 4.16 -4.30 0.17
N GLU A 171 4.74 -3.88 -0.95
CA GLU A 171 6.19 -3.87 -1.24
C GLU A 171 6.98 -2.97 -0.28
N MET A 172 6.39 -1.86 0.15
CA MET A 172 7.08 -0.89 1.02
C MET A 172 7.48 -1.51 2.36
N ALA A 173 6.57 -2.23 3.01
CA ALA A 173 6.86 -2.89 4.28
C ALA A 173 7.92 -3.98 4.12
N LEU A 174 7.88 -4.74 3.02
CA LEU A 174 8.88 -5.75 2.70
C LEU A 174 10.27 -5.13 2.46
N LEU A 175 10.33 -4.08 1.66
CA LEU A 175 11.59 -3.45 1.24
C LEU A 175 12.29 -2.68 2.38
N GLU A 176 11.50 -1.99 3.21
CA GLU A 176 12.00 -1.12 4.27
C GLU A 176 12.10 -1.83 5.63
N ASN A 177 11.48 -2.99 5.81
CA ASN A 177 11.30 -3.67 7.09
C ASN A 177 10.57 -2.79 8.12
N LYS A 178 9.52 -2.12 7.69
CA LYS A 178 8.68 -1.22 8.50
C LYS A 178 7.25 -1.73 8.53
N LEU A 179 6.43 -1.10 9.35
CA LEU A 179 5.00 -1.36 9.43
C LEU A 179 4.29 -1.02 8.10
N ARG A 180 3.13 -1.63 7.87
CA ARG A 180 2.25 -1.32 6.74
C ARG A 180 1.81 0.14 6.82
N SER A 181 2.04 0.90 5.76
CA SER A 181 1.67 2.32 5.68
C SER A 181 0.19 2.57 5.40
N ALA A 182 -0.54 1.54 4.98
CA ALA A 182 -1.97 1.58 4.69
C ALA A 182 -2.57 0.19 4.84
N SER A 183 -3.89 0.11 4.92
CA SER A 183 -4.67 -1.13 4.91
C SER A 183 -4.93 -1.56 3.47
N ALA A 184 -5.00 -2.89 3.24
CA ALA A 184 -5.41 -3.48 1.98
C ALA A 184 -6.64 -4.36 2.18
N ILE A 185 -7.69 -4.12 1.40
CA ILE A 185 -8.99 -4.78 1.49
C ILE A 185 -9.38 -5.28 0.10
N ALA A 186 -9.82 -6.52 0.00
CA ALA A 186 -10.34 -7.09 -1.23
C ALA A 186 -11.64 -6.35 -1.64
N HIS A 187 -11.57 -5.55 -2.71
CA HIS A 187 -12.71 -4.81 -3.24
C HIS A 187 -13.67 -5.71 -4.02
N GLU A 188 -13.12 -6.75 -4.61
CA GLU A 188 -13.79 -7.89 -5.25
C GLU A 188 -13.16 -9.18 -4.76
N ASP A 189 -13.68 -10.32 -5.16
CA ASP A 189 -13.02 -11.61 -4.94
C ASP A 189 -11.64 -11.60 -5.62
N CYS A 190 -10.59 -11.83 -4.84
CA CYS A 190 -9.22 -11.65 -5.30
C CYS A 190 -8.44 -12.96 -5.27
N LYS A 191 -7.64 -13.17 -6.31
CA LYS A 191 -6.56 -14.15 -6.33
C LYS A 191 -5.23 -13.40 -6.34
N LEU A 192 -4.43 -13.60 -5.30
CA LEU A 192 -3.18 -12.88 -5.08
C LEU A 192 -2.00 -13.86 -5.09
N MET A 193 -0.96 -13.51 -5.83
CA MET A 193 0.35 -14.15 -5.69
C MET A 193 1.09 -13.48 -4.54
N VAL A 194 1.60 -14.29 -3.61
CA VAL A 194 2.32 -13.84 -2.41
C VAL A 194 3.82 -13.96 -2.64
N ILE A 195 4.54 -12.89 -2.39
CA ILE A 195 6.00 -12.83 -2.43
C ILE A 195 6.47 -12.46 -1.03
N ASN A 196 6.99 -13.42 -0.30
CA ASN A 196 7.58 -13.16 1.01
C ASN A 196 9.05 -12.73 0.88
N ARG A 197 9.63 -12.25 1.97
CA ARG A 197 11.02 -11.77 1.97
C ARG A 197 12.03 -12.83 1.51
N PHE A 198 11.84 -14.09 1.90
CA PHE A 198 12.74 -15.18 1.54
C PHE A 198 12.70 -15.44 0.03
N ASN A 199 11.50 -15.49 -0.55
CA ASN A 199 11.33 -15.71 -1.98
C ASN A 199 11.70 -14.47 -2.81
N PHE A 200 11.58 -13.26 -2.23
CA PHE A 200 11.89 -12.00 -2.91
C PHE A 200 13.34 -11.97 -3.39
N ASP A 201 14.30 -12.31 -2.54
CA ASP A 201 15.72 -12.28 -2.92
C ASP A 201 16.02 -13.30 -4.03
N GLN A 202 15.40 -14.47 -4.03
CA GLN A 202 15.51 -15.45 -5.12
C GLN A 202 14.85 -14.94 -6.41
N MET A 203 13.66 -14.35 -6.31
CA MET A 203 12.94 -13.82 -7.48
C MET A 203 13.66 -12.65 -8.12
N VAL A 204 14.31 -11.80 -7.32
CA VAL A 204 15.13 -10.69 -7.81
C VAL A 204 16.27 -11.19 -8.70
N CYS A 205 16.92 -12.30 -8.31
CA CYS A 205 18.01 -12.89 -9.08
C CYS A 205 17.52 -13.64 -10.33
N SER A 206 16.36 -14.28 -10.26
CA SER A 206 15.83 -15.13 -11.33
C SER A 206 14.88 -14.43 -12.29
N GLN A 207 14.27 -13.29 -11.87
CA GLN A 207 13.26 -12.57 -12.65
C GLN A 207 13.53 -11.05 -12.66
N PRO A 208 14.52 -10.59 -13.46
CA PRO A 208 14.85 -9.16 -13.56
C PRO A 208 13.66 -8.28 -13.97
N GLN A 209 12.71 -8.85 -14.75
CA GLN A 209 11.49 -8.15 -15.15
C GLN A 209 10.61 -7.74 -13.95
N LEU A 210 10.61 -8.53 -12.87
CA LEU A 210 9.88 -8.16 -11.64
C LEU A 210 10.45 -6.87 -11.04
N ILE A 211 11.76 -6.75 -11.02
CA ILE A 211 12.48 -5.57 -10.50
C ILE A 211 12.20 -4.35 -11.38
N ALA A 212 12.29 -4.51 -12.70
CA ALA A 212 11.96 -3.43 -13.63
C ALA A 212 10.52 -2.94 -13.42
N ARG A 213 9.59 -3.88 -13.27
CA ARG A 213 8.18 -3.57 -13.03
C ARG A 213 7.95 -2.87 -11.67
N LEU A 214 8.58 -3.35 -10.59
CA LEU A 214 8.53 -2.70 -9.28
C LEU A 214 9.05 -1.26 -9.35
N THR A 215 10.18 -1.05 -10.01
CA THR A 215 10.78 0.28 -10.16
C THR A 215 9.85 1.22 -10.93
N THR A 216 9.27 0.74 -12.03
CA THR A 216 8.31 1.52 -12.82
C THR A 216 7.09 1.87 -11.98
N THR A 217 6.48 0.89 -11.30
CA THR A 217 5.30 1.10 -10.45
C THR A 217 5.57 2.11 -9.34
N LEU A 218 6.71 1.98 -8.63
CA LEU A 218 7.08 2.92 -7.56
C LEU A 218 7.34 4.32 -8.10
N SER A 219 7.99 4.45 -9.27
CA SER A 219 8.23 5.74 -9.93
C SER A 219 6.92 6.44 -10.30
N GLU A 220 5.97 5.68 -10.84
CA GLU A 220 4.66 6.21 -11.24
C GLU A 220 3.83 6.65 -10.05
N ARG A 221 3.81 5.85 -8.99
CA ARG A 221 3.14 6.21 -7.74
C ARG A 221 3.78 7.44 -7.09
N MET A 222 5.11 7.49 -7.07
CA MET A 222 5.85 8.63 -6.56
C MET A 222 5.52 9.90 -7.34
N TRP A 223 5.49 9.83 -8.67
CA TRP A 223 5.09 10.95 -9.52
C TRP A 223 3.65 11.42 -9.24
N ALA A 224 2.71 10.48 -9.13
CA ALA A 224 1.32 10.81 -8.81
C ALA A 224 1.21 11.49 -7.43
N THR A 225 1.96 11.02 -6.44
CA THR A 225 1.98 11.59 -5.09
C THR A 225 2.62 12.99 -5.07
N TYR A 226 3.70 13.22 -5.83
CA TYR A 226 4.26 14.56 -6.02
C TYR A 226 3.24 15.53 -6.64
N ARG A 227 2.54 15.10 -7.69
CA ARG A 227 1.47 15.89 -8.31
C ARG A 227 0.35 16.23 -7.31
N GLN A 228 -0.05 15.28 -6.46
CA GLN A 228 -1.02 15.54 -5.39
C GLN A 228 -0.49 16.56 -4.36
N LEU A 229 0.78 16.46 -4.00
CA LEU A 229 1.42 17.42 -3.10
C LEU A 229 1.47 18.82 -3.70
N ASP A 230 1.88 18.95 -4.97
CA ASP A 230 1.88 20.23 -5.67
C ASP A 230 0.47 20.81 -5.77
N ASN A 231 -0.53 19.97 -6.00
CA ASN A 231 -1.93 20.38 -6.02
C ASN A 231 -2.39 20.99 -4.69
N THR A 232 -1.89 20.50 -3.54
CA THR A 232 -2.24 21.09 -2.22
C THR A 232 -1.78 22.54 -2.09
N ASN A 233 -0.72 22.93 -2.79
CA ASN A 233 -0.15 24.28 -2.79
C ASN A 233 -0.90 25.27 -3.72
N LEU A 234 -1.75 24.79 -4.63
CA LEU A 234 -2.55 25.65 -5.47
C LEU A 234 -3.54 26.46 -4.63
N LYS A 235 -3.69 27.74 -4.92
CA LYS A 235 -4.60 28.62 -4.16
C LYS A 235 -6.04 28.58 -4.68
N ASP A 236 -6.18 28.36 -5.98
CA ASP A 236 -7.46 28.36 -6.67
C ASP A 236 -8.08 26.96 -6.68
N SER A 237 -9.32 26.86 -6.19
CA SER A 237 -10.08 25.59 -6.13
C SER A 237 -10.36 25.02 -7.52
N TYR A 238 -10.58 25.86 -8.53
CA TYR A 238 -10.77 25.40 -9.92
C TYR A 238 -9.50 24.79 -10.49
N GLN A 239 -8.33 25.40 -10.23
CA GLN A 239 -7.04 24.85 -10.65
C GLN A 239 -6.77 23.50 -9.95
N LYS A 240 -7.09 23.36 -8.65
CA LYS A 240 -7.02 22.08 -7.94
C LYS A 240 -7.84 21.01 -8.61
N LEU A 241 -9.09 21.32 -8.93
CA LEU A 241 -10.01 20.38 -9.58
C LEU A 241 -9.51 19.96 -10.96
N ILE A 242 -9.07 20.93 -11.79
CA ILE A 242 -8.53 20.67 -13.13
C ILE A 242 -7.31 19.76 -13.06
N ASP A 243 -6.37 20.02 -12.13
CA ASP A 243 -5.17 19.20 -11.99
C ASP A 243 -5.50 17.77 -11.51
N MET A 244 -6.43 17.63 -10.56
CA MET A 244 -6.92 16.32 -10.12
C MET A 244 -7.57 15.53 -11.27
N LEU A 245 -8.41 16.16 -12.07
CA LEU A 245 -9.04 15.54 -13.24
C LEU A 245 -8.01 15.16 -14.30
N SER A 246 -7.03 16.03 -14.57
CA SER A 246 -5.92 15.72 -15.48
C SER A 246 -5.14 14.49 -15.04
N LEU A 247 -4.84 14.39 -13.74
CA LEU A 247 -4.14 13.22 -13.18
C LEU A 247 -4.97 11.92 -13.34
N GLN A 248 -6.29 11.99 -13.18
CA GLN A 248 -7.17 10.85 -13.42
C GLN A 248 -7.22 10.46 -14.90
N ILE A 249 -7.30 11.42 -15.80
CA ILE A 249 -7.26 11.17 -17.24
C ILE A 249 -5.94 10.54 -17.66
N GLU A 250 -4.80 11.02 -17.16
CA GLU A 250 -3.48 10.43 -17.42
C GLU A 250 -3.43 8.97 -16.97
N LYS A 251 -3.99 8.63 -15.81
CA LYS A 251 -4.09 7.25 -15.33
C LYS A 251 -4.96 6.40 -16.26
N ILE A 252 -6.09 6.90 -16.70
CA ILE A 252 -7.02 6.19 -17.59
C ILE A 252 -6.39 5.93 -18.96
N HIS A 253 -5.77 6.93 -19.58
CA HIS A 253 -5.09 6.77 -20.87
C HIS A 253 -3.96 5.75 -20.84
N LYS A 254 -3.36 5.51 -19.67
CA LYS A 254 -2.29 4.53 -19.52
C LYS A 254 -2.80 3.09 -19.47
N TYR A 255 -4.06 2.86 -19.05
CA TYR A 255 -4.62 1.53 -18.81
C TYR A 255 -5.65 1.06 -19.86
N SER A 256 -6.00 1.86 -20.87
CA SER A 256 -6.81 1.55 -22.07
C SER A 256 -7.90 2.58 -22.36
N GLY A 257 -8.27 2.71 -23.62
CA GLY A 257 -9.29 3.63 -24.08
C GLY A 257 -10.68 3.38 -23.47
N SER A 258 -11.33 4.46 -23.15
CA SER A 258 -12.71 4.66 -22.69
C SER A 258 -13.09 4.08 -21.32
N TYR A 259 -13.10 4.94 -20.31
CA TYR A 259 -13.86 4.77 -19.07
C TYR A 259 -14.83 5.94 -18.88
N LYS A 260 -16.05 5.64 -18.44
CA LYS A 260 -16.94 6.63 -17.84
C LYS A 260 -16.57 6.77 -16.39
N THR A 261 -16.17 7.97 -15.97
CA THR A 261 -15.91 8.29 -14.56
C THR A 261 -17.19 8.89 -13.98
N GLU A 262 -17.80 8.24 -13.00
CA GLU A 262 -18.82 8.88 -12.18
C GLU A 262 -18.10 9.68 -11.08
N LEU A 263 -18.23 11.00 -11.17
CA LEU A 263 -17.81 11.93 -10.14
C LEU A 263 -18.93 12.04 -9.11
N THR A 264 -18.73 11.48 -7.93
CA THR A 264 -19.54 11.82 -6.75
C THR A 264 -18.90 13.05 -6.09
N ILE A 265 -19.58 14.19 -6.19
CA ILE A 265 -19.22 15.45 -5.54
C ILE A 265 -19.67 15.40 -4.07
#